data_7adbf310c0cb3f3956272e9da546652e
#
_entry.id   7adbf310c0cb3f3956272e9da546652e
#
_cell.length_a   1.000
_cell.length_b   1.000
_cell.length_c   1.000
_cell.angle_alpha   90.00
_cell.angle_beta   90.00
_cell.angle_gamma   90.00
#
_symmetry.space_group_name_H-M   'P 1'
#
loop_
_entity.id
_entity.type
_entity.pdbx_description
1 polymer ?
#
loop_
_entity_poly.entity_id
_entity_poly.type
_entity_poly.pdbx_seq_one_letter_code
_entity_poly.pdbx_strand_id
1 'polypeptide(L)'
;GSYTGYVDPRAKEDMKALRNVRLANSQPAFGQMIITKFRSPRSMQSLHPYDLWTVRRDYPTVVPIYTLDVAIWGDFESGQLPKEQRRKLAEQYAASLRSKGFESYFYHDDEKNLSSVTVGLFDHNAVDAETGFYSWEVDSLISQFPKRLVNGEELLELRNVGDPSLGTKAQQPRLVEVPID
;
A
#
# COMPACT_ATOMS: atom_id res chain seq x y z
N GLY A 1 -24.78 -11.68 -2.52
CA GLY A 1 -23.80 -12.58 -3.09
C GLY A 1 -22.38 -12.02 -2.96
N SER A 2 -21.40 -12.88 -2.76
CA SER A 2 -19.98 -12.48 -2.79
C SER A 2 -19.38 -12.87 -4.14
N TYR A 3 -18.53 -12.00 -4.68
CA TYR A 3 -17.91 -12.17 -5.98
C TYR A 3 -16.40 -12.04 -5.82
N THR A 4 -15.63 -12.86 -6.52
CA THR A 4 -14.17 -12.85 -6.49
C THR A 4 -13.61 -12.14 -7.71
N GLY A 5 -12.63 -11.26 -7.51
CA GLY A 5 -11.89 -10.60 -8.59
C GLY A 5 -12.38 -9.19 -8.98
N TYR A 6 -11.86 -8.69 -10.10
CA TYR A 6 -12.22 -7.42 -10.69
C TYR A 6 -13.68 -7.46 -11.14
N VAL A 7 -14.47 -6.49 -10.76
CA VAL A 7 -15.94 -6.42 -10.86
C VAL A 7 -16.54 -7.53 -11.72
N ASP A 8 -16.94 -8.64 -11.07
CA ASP A 8 -17.57 -9.77 -11.75
C ASP A 8 -18.78 -9.25 -12.56
N PRO A 9 -18.90 -9.58 -13.86
CA PRO A 9 -20.05 -9.18 -14.67
C PRO A 9 -21.39 -9.52 -14.01
N ARG A 10 -21.47 -10.67 -13.32
CA ARG A 10 -22.65 -11.10 -12.57
C ARG A 10 -23.05 -10.12 -11.47
N ALA A 11 -22.08 -9.48 -10.80
CA ALA A 11 -22.38 -8.49 -9.76
C ALA A 11 -23.16 -7.29 -10.32
N LYS A 12 -22.88 -6.90 -11.57
CA LYS A 12 -23.60 -5.82 -12.28
C LYS A 12 -25.01 -6.28 -12.66
N GLU A 13 -25.17 -7.51 -13.11
CA GLU A 13 -26.47 -8.09 -13.48
C GLU A 13 -27.35 -8.24 -12.25
N ASP A 14 -26.81 -8.77 -11.15
CA ASP A 14 -27.53 -8.92 -9.90
C ASP A 14 -27.95 -7.56 -9.32
N MET A 15 -27.06 -6.56 -9.39
CA MET A 15 -27.40 -5.19 -8.97
C MET A 15 -28.55 -4.62 -9.82
N LYS A 16 -28.55 -4.88 -11.13
CA LYS A 16 -29.62 -4.44 -12.03
C LYS A 16 -30.94 -5.17 -11.71
N ALA A 17 -30.88 -6.46 -11.45
CA ALA A 17 -32.05 -7.25 -11.04
C ALA A 17 -32.63 -6.76 -9.71
N LEU A 18 -31.78 -6.53 -8.71
CA LEU A 18 -32.17 -6.02 -7.39
C LEU A 18 -32.80 -4.61 -7.45
N ARG A 19 -32.34 -3.73 -8.36
CA ARG A 19 -32.94 -2.41 -8.56
C ARG A 19 -34.41 -2.47 -9.01
N ASN A 20 -34.79 -3.55 -9.66
CA ASN A 20 -36.16 -3.74 -10.16
C ASN A 20 -37.10 -4.34 -9.10
N VAL A 21 -36.57 -4.80 -7.96
CA VAL A 21 -37.39 -5.35 -6.88
C VAL A 21 -38.20 -4.23 -6.23
N ARG A 22 -39.50 -4.42 -6.11
CA ARG A 22 -40.43 -3.47 -5.49
C ARG A 22 -41.04 -4.08 -4.26
N LEU A 23 -41.27 -3.24 -3.26
CA LEU A 23 -42.09 -3.56 -2.10
C LEU A 23 -43.60 -3.57 -2.48
N ALA A 24 -44.45 -4.08 -1.61
CA ALA A 24 -45.89 -4.11 -1.82
C ALA A 24 -46.52 -2.70 -2.07
N ASN A 25 -45.85 -1.65 -1.59
CA ASN A 25 -46.23 -0.26 -1.80
C ASN A 25 -45.63 0.36 -3.07
N SER A 26 -45.10 -0.45 -3.99
CA SER A 26 -44.43 -0.04 -5.23
C SER A 26 -43.12 0.72 -5.07
N GLN A 27 -42.66 0.95 -3.86
CA GLN A 27 -41.35 1.57 -3.62
C GLN A 27 -40.20 0.61 -3.94
N PRO A 28 -39.00 1.13 -4.36
CA PRO A 28 -37.83 0.29 -4.53
C PRO A 28 -37.48 -0.41 -3.22
N ALA A 29 -37.28 -1.74 -3.29
CA ALA A 29 -36.86 -2.52 -2.12
C ALA A 29 -35.40 -2.17 -1.69
N PHE A 30 -34.60 -1.69 -2.65
CA PHE A 30 -33.21 -1.31 -2.44
C PHE A 30 -32.97 0.10 -3.01
N GLY A 31 -32.84 1.12 -2.14
CA GLY A 31 -32.73 2.52 -2.54
C GLY A 31 -31.35 2.88 -3.11
N GLN A 32 -30.30 2.50 -2.41
CA GLN A 32 -28.90 2.70 -2.84
C GLN A 32 -28.15 1.38 -2.75
N MET A 33 -27.46 1.02 -3.82
CA MET A 33 -26.62 -0.16 -3.87
C MET A 33 -25.26 0.20 -4.43
N ILE A 34 -24.22 -0.27 -3.74
CA ILE A 34 -22.81 -0.07 -4.13
C ILE A 34 -22.19 -1.45 -4.31
N ILE A 35 -21.48 -1.66 -5.40
CA ILE A 35 -20.63 -2.84 -5.58
C ILE A 35 -19.35 -2.57 -4.82
N THR A 36 -19.11 -3.30 -3.74
CA THR A 36 -17.87 -3.28 -2.97
C THR A 36 -17.06 -4.53 -3.27
N LYS A 37 -15.75 -4.36 -3.35
CA LYS A 37 -14.83 -5.50 -3.42
C LYS A 37 -14.62 -6.04 -2.01
N PHE A 38 -14.79 -7.34 -1.85
CA PHE A 38 -14.32 -8.04 -0.66
C PHE A 38 -12.98 -8.68 -1.00
N ARG A 39 -11.97 -8.39 -0.20
CA ARG A 39 -10.73 -9.17 -0.22
C ARG A 39 -10.96 -10.46 0.56
N SER A 40 -10.58 -11.59 -0.01
CA SER A 40 -10.48 -12.81 0.78
C SER A 40 -9.41 -12.60 1.85
N PRO A 41 -9.71 -12.88 3.13
CA PRO A 41 -8.70 -12.77 4.18
C PRO A 41 -7.45 -13.57 3.77
N ARG A 42 -6.29 -12.95 3.87
CA ARG A 42 -5.03 -13.67 3.63
C ARG A 42 -4.84 -14.69 4.75
N SER A 43 -4.36 -15.87 4.40
CA SER A 43 -3.96 -16.85 5.43
C SER A 43 -2.76 -16.32 6.19
N MET A 44 -2.97 -15.90 7.43
CA MET A 44 -1.91 -15.41 8.32
C MET A 44 -0.90 -16.50 8.72
N GLN A 45 -1.24 -17.78 8.50
CA GLN A 45 -0.41 -18.92 8.91
C GLN A 45 0.78 -19.19 7.99
N SER A 46 0.75 -18.72 6.73
CA SER A 46 1.77 -18.98 5.71
C SER A 46 2.51 -17.74 5.25
N LEU A 47 2.45 -16.64 6.02
CA LEU A 47 3.15 -15.41 5.67
C LEU A 47 4.66 -15.58 5.81
N HIS A 48 5.40 -15.02 4.84
CA HIS A 48 6.84 -14.89 4.97
C HIS A 48 7.19 -13.99 6.18
N PRO A 49 8.23 -14.27 6.97
CA PRO A 49 8.58 -13.48 8.16
C PRO A 49 8.78 -11.99 7.90
N TYR A 50 9.12 -11.61 6.67
CA TYR A 50 9.33 -10.21 6.26
C TYR A 50 8.13 -9.62 5.48
N ASP A 51 7.01 -10.33 5.43
CA ASP A 51 5.77 -9.77 4.88
C ASP A 51 5.20 -8.75 5.87
N LEU A 52 4.85 -7.56 5.38
CA LEU A 52 4.32 -6.48 6.22
C LEU A 52 3.03 -6.87 6.96
N TRP A 53 2.28 -7.84 6.44
CA TRP A 53 1.11 -8.39 7.11
C TRP A 53 1.42 -9.07 8.45
N THR A 54 2.65 -9.53 8.67
CA THR A 54 3.07 -10.10 9.96
C THR A 54 2.93 -9.07 11.09
N VAL A 55 3.09 -7.79 10.79
CA VAL A 55 2.94 -6.69 11.74
C VAL A 55 1.51 -6.66 12.32
N ARG A 56 0.48 -6.85 11.51
CA ARG A 56 -0.91 -6.88 11.99
C ARG A 56 -1.23 -8.14 12.81
N ARG A 57 -0.58 -9.25 12.49
CA ARG A 57 -0.66 -10.47 13.32
C ARG A 57 -0.03 -10.25 14.70
N ASP A 58 1.14 -9.60 14.71
CA ASP A 58 1.94 -9.44 15.93
C ASP A 58 1.42 -8.28 16.79
N TYR A 59 0.78 -7.28 16.19
CA TYR A 59 0.19 -6.10 16.84
C TYR A 59 -1.28 -5.87 16.46
N PRO A 60 -2.20 -6.83 16.77
CA PRO A 60 -3.56 -6.80 16.26
C PRO A 60 -4.42 -5.64 16.81
N THR A 61 -4.06 -5.08 17.94
CA THR A 61 -4.83 -4.02 18.64
C THR A 61 -4.26 -2.61 18.45
N VAL A 62 -3.07 -2.51 17.84
CA VAL A 62 -2.41 -1.20 17.64
C VAL A 62 -2.89 -0.57 16.34
N VAL A 63 -3.51 0.60 16.45
CA VAL A 63 -3.98 1.38 15.28
C VAL A 63 -3.83 2.87 15.60
N PRO A 64 -3.21 3.66 14.75
CA PRO A 64 -2.48 3.27 13.53
C PRO A 64 -1.10 2.64 13.80
N ILE A 65 -0.58 1.89 12.85
CA ILE A 65 0.84 1.56 12.77
C ILE A 65 1.35 2.14 11.46
N TYR A 66 2.45 2.86 11.52
CA TYR A 66 3.11 3.45 10.36
C TYR A 66 4.44 2.76 10.06
N THR A 67 4.87 2.88 8.81
CA THR A 67 6.17 2.41 8.34
C THR A 67 6.68 3.32 7.22
N LEU A 68 8.00 3.41 7.03
CA LEU A 68 8.60 4.28 6.03
C LEU A 68 8.72 3.53 4.68
N ASP A 69 7.99 3.96 3.64
CA ASP A 69 8.05 3.41 2.28
C ASP A 69 9.32 3.92 1.58
N VAL A 70 10.32 3.04 1.46
CA VAL A 70 11.65 3.36 0.92
C VAL A 70 11.86 2.90 -0.51
N ALA A 71 11.07 1.94 -1.00
CA ALA A 71 11.18 1.46 -2.37
C ALA A 71 9.89 0.83 -2.87
N ILE A 72 9.66 0.93 -4.18
CA ILE A 72 8.51 0.35 -4.86
C ILE A 72 8.93 -0.24 -6.21
N TRP A 73 8.38 -1.40 -6.53
CA TRP A 73 8.47 -2.04 -7.85
C TRP A 73 7.09 -2.14 -8.45
N GLY A 74 6.95 -1.73 -9.69
CA GLY A 74 5.70 -1.72 -10.41
C GLY A 74 5.88 -1.64 -11.91
N ASP A 75 4.77 -1.81 -12.60
CA ASP A 75 4.68 -1.62 -14.05
C ASP A 75 4.13 -0.21 -14.31
N PHE A 76 5.02 0.79 -14.26
CA PHE A 76 4.60 2.19 -14.31
C PHE A 76 4.41 2.73 -15.72
N GLU A 77 5.26 2.33 -16.69
CA GLU A 77 5.22 2.91 -18.03
C GLU A 77 5.49 1.91 -19.16
N SER A 78 6.09 0.77 -18.89
CA SER A 78 6.70 -0.04 -19.94
C SER A 78 6.15 -1.46 -20.10
N GLY A 79 5.25 -1.93 -19.24
CA GLY A 79 4.78 -3.32 -19.27
C GLY A 79 5.90 -4.36 -19.12
N GLN A 80 7.09 -3.94 -18.68
CA GLN A 80 8.31 -4.75 -18.77
C GLN A 80 8.71 -5.43 -17.47
N LEU A 81 8.03 -5.17 -16.35
CA LEU A 81 8.38 -5.79 -15.07
C LEU A 81 7.30 -6.81 -14.64
N PRO A 82 7.48 -8.11 -14.97
CA PRO A 82 6.53 -9.16 -14.63
C PRO A 82 6.27 -9.26 -13.12
N LYS A 83 5.07 -9.68 -12.73
CA LYS A 83 4.64 -9.82 -11.34
C LYS A 83 5.64 -10.57 -10.49
N GLU A 84 6.11 -11.73 -10.94
CA GLU A 84 7.04 -12.58 -10.19
C GLU A 84 8.40 -11.90 -9.98
N GLN A 85 8.86 -11.16 -10.98
CA GLN A 85 10.11 -10.42 -10.87
C GLN A 85 9.99 -9.25 -9.88
N ARG A 86 8.88 -8.50 -9.91
CA ARG A 86 8.61 -7.42 -8.93
C ARG A 86 8.64 -7.93 -7.50
N ARG A 87 7.93 -9.04 -7.25
CA ARG A 87 7.88 -9.67 -5.94
C ARG A 87 9.27 -10.08 -5.47
N LYS A 88 10.00 -10.82 -6.31
CA LYS A 88 11.35 -11.27 -6.00
C LYS A 88 12.30 -10.11 -5.68
N LEU A 89 12.25 -9.02 -6.45
CA LEU A 89 13.10 -7.84 -6.21
C LEU A 89 12.77 -7.16 -4.88
N ALA A 90 11.49 -7.00 -4.55
CA ALA A 90 11.07 -6.43 -3.27
C ALA A 90 11.50 -7.31 -2.09
N GLU A 91 11.28 -8.63 -2.17
CA GLU A 91 11.69 -9.59 -1.15
C GLU A 91 13.22 -9.57 -0.93
N GLN A 92 14.00 -9.57 -2.02
CA GLN A 92 15.46 -9.50 -1.97
C GLN A 92 15.95 -8.18 -1.36
N TYR A 93 15.31 -7.07 -1.70
CA TYR A 93 15.69 -5.77 -1.14
C TYR A 93 15.38 -5.70 0.35
N ALA A 94 14.20 -6.16 0.78
CA ALA A 94 13.86 -6.25 2.21
C ALA A 94 14.86 -7.13 2.98
N ALA A 95 15.22 -8.31 2.44
CA ALA A 95 16.22 -9.18 3.04
C ALA A 95 17.61 -8.50 3.11
N SER A 96 18.00 -7.76 2.08
CA SER A 96 19.25 -6.99 2.07
C SER A 96 19.26 -5.89 3.15
N LEU A 97 18.15 -5.20 3.36
CA LEU A 97 18.04 -4.19 4.42
C LEU A 97 18.12 -4.84 5.81
N ARG A 98 17.48 -6.00 6.00
CA ARG A 98 17.60 -6.75 7.26
C ARG A 98 19.02 -7.22 7.55
N SER A 99 19.77 -7.64 6.54
CA SER A 99 21.18 -8.02 6.72
C SER A 99 22.06 -6.84 7.16
N LYS A 100 21.60 -5.60 6.91
CA LYS A 100 22.25 -4.35 7.36
C LYS A 100 21.73 -3.86 8.72
N GLY A 101 20.85 -4.63 9.37
CA GLY A 101 20.31 -4.30 10.68
C GLY A 101 19.02 -3.46 10.67
N PHE A 102 18.43 -3.18 9.51
CA PHE A 102 17.15 -2.45 9.44
C PHE A 102 15.96 -3.40 9.63
N GLU A 103 14.99 -2.98 10.38
CA GLU A 103 13.70 -3.64 10.48
C GLU A 103 12.89 -3.34 9.22
N SER A 104 12.98 -4.21 8.22
CA SER A 104 12.37 -4.00 6.91
C SER A 104 11.36 -5.09 6.56
N TYR A 105 10.36 -4.68 5.79
CA TYR A 105 9.26 -5.52 5.34
C TYR A 105 9.00 -5.30 3.87
N PHE A 106 8.44 -6.30 3.18
CA PHE A 106 7.86 -6.15 1.86
C PHE A 106 6.34 -6.28 1.91
N TYR A 107 5.68 -5.68 0.95
CA TYR A 107 4.23 -5.77 0.77
C TYR A 107 3.88 -5.90 -0.71
N HIS A 108 3.06 -6.88 -1.06
CA HIS A 108 2.59 -7.10 -2.43
C HIS A 108 1.13 -6.68 -2.55
N ASP A 109 0.88 -5.59 -3.26
CA ASP A 109 -0.46 -5.11 -3.62
C ASP A 109 -0.81 -5.64 -5.03
N ASP A 110 -1.50 -6.78 -5.07
CA ASP A 110 -1.89 -7.41 -6.33
C ASP A 110 -2.95 -6.61 -7.10
N GLU A 111 -3.73 -5.78 -6.42
CA GLU A 111 -4.73 -4.93 -7.08
C GLU A 111 -4.09 -3.79 -7.85
N LYS A 112 -3.06 -3.20 -7.28
CA LYS A 112 -2.31 -2.12 -7.91
C LYS A 112 -1.14 -2.60 -8.75
N ASN A 113 -0.89 -3.91 -8.77
CA ASN A 113 0.29 -4.49 -9.42
C ASN A 113 1.61 -3.91 -8.92
N LEU A 114 1.73 -3.69 -7.61
CA LEU A 114 2.89 -3.10 -6.96
C LEU A 114 3.47 -4.04 -5.91
N SER A 115 4.77 -3.89 -5.68
CA SER A 115 5.48 -4.48 -4.55
C SER A 115 6.31 -3.40 -3.89
N SER A 116 6.06 -3.10 -2.63
CA SER A 116 6.79 -2.08 -1.88
C SER A 116 7.70 -2.70 -0.83
N VAL A 117 8.70 -1.94 -0.41
CA VAL A 117 9.55 -2.24 0.73
C VAL A 117 9.53 -1.08 1.69
N THR A 118 9.31 -1.41 2.95
CA THR A 118 9.19 -0.45 4.03
C THR A 118 10.18 -0.74 5.15
N VAL A 119 10.49 0.26 5.97
CA VAL A 119 11.45 0.17 7.06
C VAL A 119 10.90 0.83 8.32
N GLY A 120 11.15 0.20 9.47
CA GLY A 120 10.72 0.66 10.78
C GLY A 120 9.22 0.50 11.01
N LEU A 121 8.84 0.49 12.27
CA LEU A 121 7.45 0.50 12.72
C LEU A 121 7.27 1.63 13.72
N PHE A 122 6.22 2.40 13.53
CA PHE A 122 5.91 3.56 14.35
C PHE A 122 4.44 3.54 14.74
N ASP A 123 4.14 4.03 15.92
CA ASP A 123 2.78 4.16 16.43
C ASP A 123 2.15 5.53 16.03
N HIS A 124 1.06 5.88 16.68
CA HIS A 124 0.33 7.14 16.46
C HIS A 124 1.16 8.41 16.74
N ASN A 125 2.30 8.31 17.44
CA ASN A 125 3.19 9.44 17.71
C ASN A 125 4.15 9.73 16.55
N ALA A 126 4.15 8.91 15.50
CA ALA A 126 5.00 9.10 14.32
C ALA A 126 4.78 10.45 13.63
N VAL A 127 3.58 11.00 13.74
CA VAL A 127 3.18 12.28 13.15
C VAL A 127 2.44 13.09 14.20
N ASP A 128 2.88 14.30 14.42
CA ASP A 128 2.15 15.26 15.26
C ASP A 128 0.85 15.67 14.55
N ALA A 129 -0.29 15.43 15.21
CA ALA A 129 -1.61 15.62 14.63
C ALA A 129 -1.97 17.10 14.37
N GLU A 130 -1.34 18.04 15.08
CA GLU A 130 -1.60 19.48 14.95
C GLU A 130 -0.73 20.12 13.88
N THR A 131 0.54 19.74 13.84
CA THR A 131 1.54 20.38 12.97
C THR A 131 1.81 19.57 11.70
N GLY A 132 1.54 18.25 11.71
CA GLY A 132 1.88 17.34 10.63
C GLY A 132 3.38 17.01 10.54
N PHE A 133 4.19 17.45 11.51
CA PHE A 133 5.61 17.11 11.53
C PHE A 133 5.83 15.67 11.99
N TYR A 134 6.88 15.06 11.45
CA TYR A 134 7.30 13.72 11.85
C TYR A 134 7.99 13.75 13.21
N SER A 135 7.89 12.63 13.92
CA SER A 135 8.67 12.41 15.14
C SER A 135 10.18 12.35 14.82
N TRP A 136 11.00 12.57 15.85
CA TRP A 136 12.45 12.48 15.68
C TRP A 136 12.91 11.11 15.18
N GLU A 137 12.26 10.04 15.58
CA GLU A 137 12.56 8.68 15.17
C GLU A 137 12.33 8.51 13.66
N VAL A 138 11.21 9.05 13.15
CA VAL A 138 10.88 9.02 11.71
C VAL A 138 11.89 9.85 10.92
N ASP A 139 12.17 11.08 11.35
CA ASP A 139 13.15 11.97 10.67
C ASP A 139 14.57 11.39 10.68
N SER A 140 14.96 10.75 11.79
CA SER A 140 16.24 10.05 11.90
C SER A 140 16.34 8.91 10.90
N LEU A 141 15.24 8.15 10.73
CA LEU A 141 15.21 7.06 9.74
C LEU A 141 15.20 7.60 8.30
N ILE A 142 14.43 8.65 8.01
CA ILE A 142 14.43 9.31 6.69
C ILE A 142 15.84 9.77 6.31
N SER A 143 16.62 10.29 7.26
CA SER A 143 17.98 10.73 7.03
C SER A 143 18.92 9.60 6.59
N GLN A 144 18.62 8.35 6.99
CA GLN A 144 19.36 7.15 6.56
C GLN A 144 18.91 6.65 5.17
N PHE A 145 17.72 7.05 4.73
CA PHE A 145 17.14 6.73 3.44
C PHE A 145 16.84 8.03 2.68
N PRO A 146 17.85 8.77 2.20
CA PRO A 146 17.61 10.09 1.59
C PRO A 146 16.85 10.04 0.26
N LYS A 147 16.62 8.85 -0.27
CA LYS A 147 16.03 8.62 -1.60
C LYS A 147 15.06 7.46 -1.57
N ARG A 148 13.90 7.66 -2.15
CA ARG A 148 12.95 6.59 -2.44
C ARG A 148 13.26 5.97 -3.80
N LEU A 149 13.28 4.64 -3.87
CA LEU A 149 13.56 3.92 -5.10
C LEU A 149 12.26 3.51 -5.82
N VAL A 150 12.28 3.62 -7.14
CA VAL A 150 11.26 3.09 -8.03
C VAL A 150 11.92 2.16 -9.04
N ASN A 151 11.54 0.88 -9.03
CA ASN A 151 12.18 -0.17 -9.82
C ASN A 151 13.72 -0.26 -9.63
N GLY A 152 14.19 0.12 -8.44
CA GLY A 152 15.61 0.11 -8.08
C GLY A 152 16.37 1.40 -8.42
N GLU A 153 15.72 2.37 -9.06
CA GLU A 153 16.30 3.65 -9.44
C GLU A 153 15.74 4.80 -8.60
N GLU A 154 16.48 5.91 -8.51
CA GLU A 154 16.01 7.11 -7.82
C GLU A 154 14.87 7.76 -8.60
N LEU A 155 13.75 8.00 -7.92
CA LEU A 155 12.68 8.81 -8.50
C LEU A 155 13.02 10.29 -8.31
N LEU A 156 13.18 11.00 -9.42
CA LEU A 156 13.40 12.44 -9.43
C LEU A 156 12.09 13.19 -9.60
N GLU A 157 11.88 14.20 -8.79
CA GLU A 157 10.77 15.14 -8.90
C GLU A 157 11.27 16.56 -9.14
N LEU A 158 10.47 17.40 -9.80
CA LEU A 158 10.81 18.81 -9.96
C LEU A 158 10.91 19.49 -8.59
N ARG A 159 11.95 20.29 -8.36
CA ARG A 159 12.08 21.09 -7.14
C ARG A 159 10.93 22.06 -6.95
N ASN A 160 10.44 22.60 -8.06
CA ASN A 160 9.27 23.45 -8.11
C ASN A 160 8.50 23.17 -9.39
N VAL A 161 7.24 22.77 -9.26
CA VAL A 161 6.37 22.46 -10.39
C VAL A 161 6.10 23.71 -11.24
N GLY A 162 6.09 24.90 -10.62
CA GLY A 162 5.90 26.21 -11.30
C GLY A 162 7.16 26.75 -11.99
N ASP A 163 8.33 26.21 -11.68
CA ASP A 163 9.62 26.65 -12.26
C ASP A 163 10.55 25.44 -12.49
N PRO A 164 10.42 24.76 -13.65
CA PRO A 164 11.28 23.63 -14.00
C PRO A 164 12.78 23.97 -14.10
N SER A 165 13.13 25.26 -14.26
CA SER A 165 14.54 25.69 -14.37
C SER A 165 15.34 25.46 -13.08
N LEU A 166 14.68 25.31 -11.94
CA LEU A 166 15.28 24.97 -10.65
C LEU A 166 15.77 23.52 -10.56
N GLY A 167 15.55 22.72 -11.60
CA GLY A 167 16.01 21.35 -11.71
C GLY A 167 15.18 20.36 -10.88
N THR A 168 15.77 19.19 -10.64
CA THR A 168 15.13 18.08 -9.93
C THR A 168 15.79 17.81 -8.59
N LYS A 169 15.08 17.08 -7.72
CA LYS A 169 15.58 16.48 -6.48
C LYS A 169 15.08 15.04 -6.40
N ALA A 170 15.80 14.20 -5.66
CA ALA A 170 15.34 12.86 -5.38
C ALA A 170 14.07 12.92 -4.49
N GLN A 171 13.07 12.10 -4.82
CA GLN A 171 11.91 11.92 -3.97
C GLN A 171 12.34 11.26 -2.66
N GLN A 172 11.90 11.81 -1.54
CA GLN A 172 12.15 11.22 -0.23
C GLN A 172 11.19 10.06 0.07
N PRO A 173 11.59 9.11 0.90
CA PRO A 173 10.68 8.16 1.50
C PRO A 173 9.51 8.85 2.19
N ARG A 174 8.41 8.17 2.29
CA ARG A 174 7.21 8.69 2.93
C ARG A 174 6.68 7.72 3.96
N LEU A 175 6.14 8.27 5.02
CA LEU A 175 5.43 7.48 6.02
C LEU A 175 4.11 6.99 5.44
N VAL A 176 3.82 5.71 5.60
CA VAL A 176 2.58 5.08 5.16
C VAL A 176 2.01 4.25 6.29
N GLU A 177 0.70 4.14 6.36
CA GLU A 177 0.07 3.26 7.33
C GLU A 177 0.17 1.80 6.87
N VAL A 178 0.47 0.90 7.81
CA VAL A 178 0.43 -0.55 7.58
C VAL A 178 -1.00 -0.94 7.22
N PRO A 179 -1.25 -1.60 6.06
CA PRO A 179 -2.59 -1.93 5.62
C PRO A 179 -3.41 -2.67 6.67
N ILE A 180 -4.70 -2.33 6.75
CA ILE A 180 -5.71 -3.03 7.53
C ILE A 180 -6.58 -3.79 6.51
N ASP A 181 -6.93 -5.05 6.79
CA ASP A 181 -7.87 -5.83 5.96
C ASP A 181 -9.29 -5.29 6.02
#